data_d7ffee59cd64619e7c8646237aeddd02
#
_entry.id   d7ffee59cd64619e7c8646237aeddd02
#
_cell.length_a   1.000
_cell.length_b   1.000
_cell.length_c   1.000
_cell.angle_alpha   90.00
_cell.angle_beta   90.00
_cell.angle_gamma   90.00
#
_symmetry.space_group_name_H-M   'P 1'
#
loop_
_entity.id
_entity.type
_entity.pdbx_description
1 polymer ?
#
loop_
_entity_poly.entity_id
_entity_poly.type
_entity_poly.pdbx_seq_one_letter_code
_entity_poly.pdbx_strand_id
1 'polypeptide(L)'
;MSNYKFKTTNIRGKQYVEVNERIKFFRQEDRYKDWTIMSEFTVLDSEQCVCKTTIADATGRVIATGHAHEVQGASNINKTSYVENCETSAVGRALAMLGIGIDTSIASANEVSDAIAKQESTSSKKVKQVQEKFDTDPPVNIMDKAVAYIKSQTDKKKAFQSIMDKYESSLTEKQIAGLQKFVR
;
A
#
# COMPACT_ATOMS: atom_id res chain seq x y z
N MET A 1 -8.04 36.15 -7.25
CA MET A 1 -7.80 34.68 -7.09
C MET A 1 -7.24 34.19 -8.41
N SER A 2 -6.11 33.49 -8.38
CA SER A 2 -5.53 32.95 -9.61
C SER A 2 -6.50 31.93 -10.24
N ASN A 3 -6.75 32.04 -11.53
CA ASN A 3 -7.63 31.12 -12.28
C ASN A 3 -6.81 29.92 -12.80
N TYR A 4 -5.78 29.52 -12.04
CA TYR A 4 -4.90 28.42 -12.41
C TYR A 4 -5.63 27.08 -12.38
N LYS A 5 -5.67 26.41 -13.51
CA LYS A 5 -6.29 25.09 -13.64
C LYS A 5 -5.22 24.01 -13.51
N PHE A 6 -5.20 23.34 -12.36
CA PHE A 6 -4.30 22.21 -12.13
C PHE A 6 -4.61 21.05 -13.08
N LYS A 7 -3.57 20.50 -13.68
CA LYS A 7 -3.66 19.20 -14.34
C LYS A 7 -3.79 18.11 -13.29
N THR A 8 -4.71 17.20 -13.48
CA THR A 8 -5.00 16.11 -12.54
C THR A 8 -4.85 14.75 -13.20
N THR A 9 -4.52 13.76 -12.41
CA THR A 9 -4.47 12.34 -12.80
C THR A 9 -5.60 11.58 -12.10
N ASN A 10 -6.36 10.79 -12.87
CA ASN A 10 -7.42 9.95 -12.33
C ASN A 10 -6.84 8.67 -11.74
N ILE A 11 -7.09 8.44 -10.45
CA ILE A 11 -6.69 7.21 -9.77
C ILE A 11 -7.91 6.65 -9.05
N ARG A 12 -8.37 5.47 -9.48
CA ARG A 12 -9.55 4.78 -8.93
C ARG A 12 -10.80 5.67 -8.85
N GLY A 13 -11.03 6.47 -9.90
CA GLY A 13 -12.21 7.35 -10.02
C GLY A 13 -12.11 8.70 -9.32
N LYS A 14 -11.00 9.01 -8.65
CA LYS A 14 -10.74 10.32 -8.03
C LYS A 14 -9.63 11.07 -8.76
N GLN A 15 -9.76 12.38 -8.81
CA GLN A 15 -8.76 13.26 -9.42
C GLN A 15 -7.72 13.68 -8.36
N TYR A 16 -6.45 13.63 -8.73
CA TYR A 16 -5.32 14.02 -7.86
C TYR A 16 -4.39 14.94 -8.62
N VAL A 17 -3.92 16.00 -7.95
CA VAL A 17 -2.92 16.92 -8.48
C VAL A 17 -1.53 16.30 -8.35
N GLU A 18 -0.73 16.35 -9.41
CA GLU A 18 0.66 15.90 -9.40
C GLU A 18 1.55 16.91 -8.67
N VAL A 19 2.67 16.45 -8.11
CA VAL A 19 3.61 17.32 -7.38
C VAL A 19 4.21 18.38 -8.29
N ASN A 20 4.56 18.03 -9.53
CA ASN A 20 5.09 18.96 -10.53
C ASN A 20 4.13 20.14 -10.83
N GLU A 21 2.82 19.90 -10.84
CA GLU A 21 1.82 20.94 -11.05
C GLU A 21 1.77 21.92 -9.85
N ARG A 22 1.90 21.40 -8.62
CA ARG A 22 2.01 22.22 -7.41
C ARG A 22 3.27 23.09 -7.43
N ILE A 23 4.42 22.51 -7.83
CA ILE A 23 5.69 23.24 -7.96
C ILE A 23 5.58 24.34 -9.04
N LYS A 24 5.02 24.04 -10.23
CA LYS A 24 4.81 25.02 -11.29
C LYS A 24 3.99 26.19 -10.79
N PHE A 25 2.83 25.92 -10.18
CA PHE A 25 2.00 26.96 -9.61
C PHE A 25 2.76 27.84 -8.63
N PHE A 26 3.46 27.21 -7.67
CA PHE A 26 4.25 27.94 -6.67
C PHE A 26 5.32 28.84 -7.30
N ARG A 27 5.98 28.38 -8.37
CA ARG A 27 7.03 29.17 -9.05
C ARG A 27 6.50 30.24 -10.01
N GLN A 28 5.25 30.12 -10.46
CA GLN A 28 4.63 31.08 -11.38
C GLN A 28 3.85 32.19 -10.68
N GLU A 29 3.42 32.00 -9.45
CA GLU A 29 2.67 32.99 -8.68
C GLU A 29 3.60 34.04 -8.08
N ASP A 30 3.38 35.31 -8.43
CA ASP A 30 4.20 36.44 -7.97
C ASP A 30 4.31 36.53 -6.44
N ARG A 31 3.25 36.15 -5.71
CA ARG A 31 3.23 36.18 -4.24
C ARG A 31 4.25 35.24 -3.61
N TYR A 32 4.74 34.24 -4.33
CA TYR A 32 5.74 33.28 -3.83
C TYR A 32 7.14 33.50 -4.42
N LYS A 33 7.35 34.58 -5.18
CA LYS A 33 8.58 34.82 -5.94
C LYS A 33 9.84 34.72 -5.09
N ASP A 34 9.80 35.29 -3.88
CA ASP A 34 10.94 35.34 -2.95
C ASP A 34 10.85 34.29 -1.83
N TRP A 35 9.93 33.32 -1.99
CA TRP A 35 9.78 32.23 -1.02
C TRP A 35 10.69 31.05 -1.36
N THR A 36 11.12 30.34 -0.33
CA THR A 36 12.00 29.19 -0.45
C THR A 36 11.29 27.88 -0.18
N ILE A 37 11.72 26.84 -0.88
CA ILE A 37 11.42 25.43 -0.60
C ILE A 37 12.74 24.77 -0.27
N MET A 38 12.88 24.21 0.92
CA MET A 38 14.08 23.51 1.37
C MET A 38 13.71 22.13 1.86
N SER A 39 14.43 21.11 1.39
CA SER A 39 14.28 19.72 1.83
C SER A 39 15.52 19.32 2.62
N GLU A 40 15.33 18.57 3.70
CA GLU A 40 16.39 17.95 4.48
C GLU A 40 16.00 16.52 4.84
N PHE A 41 16.96 15.62 4.85
CA PHE A 41 16.77 14.25 5.31
C PHE A 41 17.10 14.18 6.80
N THR A 42 16.10 13.80 7.62
CA THR A 42 16.29 13.56 9.05
C THR A 42 16.71 12.13 9.35
N VAL A 43 16.41 11.20 8.43
CA VAL A 43 16.93 9.84 8.39
C VAL A 43 17.31 9.55 6.94
N LEU A 44 18.50 9.03 6.73
CA LEU A 44 18.98 8.59 5.43
C LEU A 44 19.98 7.45 5.61
N ASP A 45 19.58 6.25 5.29
CA ASP A 45 20.41 5.04 5.32
C ASP A 45 20.08 4.14 4.11
N SER A 46 20.70 2.96 4.03
CA SER A 46 20.51 2.02 2.91
C SER A 46 19.15 1.35 2.87
N GLU A 47 18.33 1.49 3.91
CA GLU A 47 17.04 0.79 4.03
C GLU A 47 15.86 1.75 3.98
N GLN A 48 16.01 2.99 4.48
CA GLN A 48 14.93 3.95 4.61
C GLN A 48 15.42 5.38 4.57
N CYS A 49 14.50 6.30 4.31
CA CYS A 49 14.73 7.72 4.47
C CYS A 49 13.49 8.44 4.98
N VAL A 50 13.71 9.51 5.76
CA VAL A 50 12.68 10.45 6.19
C VAL A 50 13.12 11.83 5.71
N CYS A 51 12.30 12.45 4.87
CA CYS A 51 12.52 13.79 4.34
C CYS A 51 11.52 14.76 4.96
N LYS A 52 12.01 15.94 5.37
CA LYS A 52 11.21 17.09 5.76
C LYS A 52 11.43 18.20 4.76
N THR A 53 10.33 18.72 4.21
CA THR A 53 10.36 19.94 3.38
C THR A 53 9.76 21.09 4.15
N THR A 54 10.44 22.25 4.10
CA THR A 54 10.03 23.50 4.72
C THR A 54 9.81 24.55 3.64
N ILE A 55 8.70 25.28 3.72
CA ILE A 55 8.41 26.46 2.91
C ILE A 55 8.48 27.67 3.80
N ALA A 56 9.33 28.61 3.45
CA ALA A 56 9.49 29.87 4.18
C ALA A 56 9.23 31.07 3.26
N ASP A 57 8.64 32.13 3.82
CA ASP A 57 8.42 33.40 3.13
C ASP A 57 9.72 34.20 2.97
N ALA A 58 9.63 35.36 2.31
CA ALA A 58 10.77 36.24 2.06
C ALA A 58 11.48 36.76 3.35
N THR A 59 10.81 36.67 4.51
CA THR A 59 11.40 37.06 5.81
C THR A 59 12.08 35.88 6.52
N GLY A 60 12.00 34.68 5.95
CA GLY A 60 12.50 33.44 6.55
C GLY A 60 11.52 32.79 7.53
N ARG A 61 10.28 33.32 7.67
CA ARG A 61 9.26 32.70 8.50
C ARG A 61 8.73 31.42 7.85
N VAL A 62 8.74 30.32 8.59
CA VAL A 62 8.17 29.05 8.14
C VAL A 62 6.65 29.16 8.03
N ILE A 63 6.13 28.89 6.83
CA ILE A 63 4.70 28.96 6.52
C ILE A 63 4.07 27.57 6.44
N ALA A 64 4.78 26.59 5.88
CA ALA A 64 4.30 25.23 5.75
C ALA A 64 5.45 24.22 5.84
N THR A 65 5.12 23.01 6.28
CA THR A 65 6.05 21.86 6.28
C THR A 65 5.35 20.62 5.74
N GLY A 66 6.13 19.72 5.15
CA GLY A 66 5.70 18.40 4.73
C GLY A 66 6.73 17.35 5.11
N HIS A 67 6.28 16.16 5.48
CA HIS A 67 7.15 15.04 5.80
C HIS A 67 6.77 13.83 4.96
N ALA A 68 7.78 13.06 4.56
CA ALA A 68 7.60 11.78 3.91
C ALA A 68 8.56 10.75 4.49
N HIS A 69 8.17 9.49 4.41
CA HIS A 69 8.98 8.35 4.80
C HIS A 69 8.90 7.30 3.71
N GLU A 70 10.05 6.85 3.22
CA GLU A 70 10.15 5.79 2.23
C GLU A 70 11.12 4.70 2.70
N VAL A 71 10.81 3.46 2.30
CA VAL A 71 11.62 2.27 2.61
C VAL A 71 12.07 1.66 1.29
N GLN A 72 13.36 1.34 1.19
CA GLN A 72 13.92 0.70 0.01
C GLN A 72 13.17 -0.60 -0.30
N GLY A 73 12.82 -0.80 -1.56
CA GLY A 73 12.12 -1.99 -2.04
C GLY A 73 10.65 -2.10 -1.66
N ALA A 74 10.07 -1.13 -0.89
CA ALA A 74 8.65 -1.19 -0.48
C ALA A 74 7.66 -1.01 -1.65
N SER A 75 8.08 -0.38 -2.75
CA SER A 75 7.34 -0.24 -4.01
C SER A 75 8.28 -0.41 -5.20
N ASN A 76 7.74 -0.45 -6.42
CA ASN A 76 8.58 -0.59 -7.61
C ASN A 76 9.54 0.59 -7.78
N ILE A 77 9.10 1.83 -7.53
CA ILE A 77 9.94 3.01 -7.59
C ILE A 77 10.99 2.99 -6.47
N ASN A 78 10.64 2.51 -5.30
CA ASN A 78 11.53 2.47 -4.14
C ASN A 78 12.62 1.39 -4.22
N LYS A 79 12.61 0.54 -5.24
CA LYS A 79 13.73 -0.39 -5.49
C LYS A 79 14.99 0.31 -5.92
N THR A 80 14.86 1.44 -6.62
CA THR A 80 15.98 2.16 -7.24
C THR A 80 16.04 3.64 -6.84
N SER A 81 14.93 4.24 -6.42
CA SER A 81 14.77 5.69 -6.26
C SER A 81 13.96 6.08 -5.03
N TYR A 82 14.17 5.38 -3.89
CA TYR A 82 13.40 5.65 -2.66
C TYR A 82 13.75 7.03 -2.05
N VAL A 83 14.97 7.52 -2.23
CA VAL A 83 15.43 8.82 -1.73
C VAL A 83 14.72 9.94 -2.49
N GLU A 84 14.78 9.93 -3.82
CA GLU A 84 14.16 10.93 -4.69
C GLU A 84 12.63 10.91 -4.58
N ASN A 85 12.05 9.73 -4.42
CA ASN A 85 10.62 9.58 -4.18
C ASN A 85 10.20 10.18 -2.85
N CYS A 86 10.99 9.98 -1.80
CA CYS A 86 10.77 10.55 -0.46
C CYS A 86 10.80 12.08 -0.51
N GLU A 87 11.79 12.68 -1.17
CA GLU A 87 11.88 14.13 -1.31
C GLU A 87 10.69 14.70 -2.09
N THR A 88 10.34 14.10 -3.22
CA THR A 88 9.18 14.49 -4.03
C THR A 88 7.88 14.46 -3.21
N SER A 89 7.67 13.43 -2.44
CA SER A 89 6.50 13.28 -1.56
C SER A 89 6.49 14.36 -0.47
N ALA A 90 7.63 14.65 0.16
CA ALA A 90 7.73 15.69 1.18
C ALA A 90 7.42 17.09 0.61
N VAL A 91 7.96 17.43 -0.56
CA VAL A 91 7.67 18.68 -1.30
C VAL A 91 6.19 18.78 -1.64
N GLY A 92 5.60 17.71 -2.18
CA GLY A 92 4.17 17.66 -2.53
C GLY A 92 3.28 17.94 -1.33
N ARG A 93 3.60 17.38 -0.17
CA ARG A 93 2.89 17.61 1.11
C ARG A 93 3.06 19.03 1.61
N ALA A 94 4.27 19.59 1.59
CA ALA A 94 4.51 20.96 2.04
C ALA A 94 3.69 21.97 1.20
N LEU A 95 3.67 21.80 -0.13
CA LEU A 95 2.88 22.63 -1.04
C LEU A 95 1.37 22.48 -0.81
N ALA A 96 0.90 21.25 -0.53
CA ALA A 96 -0.49 21.03 -0.15
C ALA A 96 -0.86 21.70 1.18
N MET A 97 0.01 21.63 2.19
CA MET A 97 -0.20 22.31 3.47
C MET A 97 -0.19 23.83 3.32
N LEU A 98 0.48 24.37 2.31
CA LEU A 98 0.40 25.78 1.91
C LEU A 98 -0.95 26.14 1.23
N GLY A 99 -1.75 25.16 0.85
CA GLY A 99 -3.04 25.35 0.18
C GLY A 99 -3.01 25.20 -1.35
N ILE A 100 -1.93 24.68 -1.92
CA ILE A 100 -1.78 24.57 -3.39
C ILE A 100 -2.33 23.22 -3.86
N GLY A 101 -3.36 23.27 -4.73
CA GLY A 101 -3.95 22.10 -5.38
C GLY A 101 -4.61 21.12 -4.40
N ILE A 102 -5.33 21.63 -3.39
CA ILE A 102 -5.99 20.82 -2.35
C ILE A 102 -7.48 20.61 -2.60
N ASP A 103 -8.03 21.10 -3.69
CA ASP A 103 -9.48 21.02 -3.96
C ASP A 103 -10.03 19.60 -3.98
N THR A 104 -9.15 18.62 -4.23
CA THR A 104 -9.52 17.19 -4.28
C THR A 104 -8.89 16.38 -3.16
N SER A 105 -7.65 16.65 -2.78
CA SER A 105 -6.88 15.90 -1.78
C SER A 105 -5.59 16.60 -1.38
N ILE A 106 -5.17 16.44 -0.12
CA ILE A 106 -3.82 16.80 0.33
C ILE A 106 -2.79 15.85 -0.30
N ALA A 107 -3.09 14.55 -0.38
CA ALA A 107 -2.21 13.60 -1.05
C ALA A 107 -2.11 13.91 -2.54
N SER A 108 -0.90 13.80 -3.10
CA SER A 108 -0.65 13.95 -4.53
C SER A 108 -0.99 12.66 -5.30
N ALA A 109 -1.08 12.75 -6.63
CA ALA A 109 -1.25 11.59 -7.49
C ALA A 109 -0.11 10.56 -7.28
N ASN A 110 1.12 11.03 -7.13
CA ASN A 110 2.30 10.21 -6.87
C ASN A 110 2.16 9.41 -5.56
N GLU A 111 1.83 10.09 -4.46
CA GLU A 111 1.64 9.44 -3.15
C GLU A 111 0.55 8.37 -3.16
N VAL A 112 -0.58 8.63 -3.82
CA VAL A 112 -1.69 7.68 -3.90
C VAL A 112 -1.31 6.46 -4.74
N SER A 113 -0.64 6.67 -5.88
CA SER A 113 -0.14 5.57 -6.73
C SER A 113 0.83 4.67 -5.96
N ASP A 114 1.77 5.25 -5.22
CA ASP A 114 2.75 4.52 -4.41
C ASP A 114 2.09 3.76 -3.25
N ALA A 115 1.12 4.37 -2.58
CA ALA A 115 0.36 3.71 -1.51
C ALA A 115 -0.40 2.48 -2.04
N ILE A 116 -1.01 2.59 -3.22
CA ILE A 116 -1.69 1.46 -3.89
C ILE A 116 -0.69 0.36 -4.23
N ALA A 117 0.45 0.70 -4.84
CA ALA A 117 1.49 -0.26 -5.19
C ALA A 117 2.05 -0.99 -3.95
N LYS A 118 2.25 -0.28 -2.84
CA LYS A 118 2.65 -0.86 -1.55
C LYS A 118 1.61 -1.86 -1.02
N GLN A 119 0.32 -1.52 -1.07
CA GLN A 119 -0.77 -2.40 -0.63
C GLN A 119 -0.85 -3.68 -1.47
N GLU A 120 -0.73 -3.57 -2.80
CA GLU A 120 -0.76 -4.69 -3.72
C GLU A 120 0.45 -5.63 -3.52
N SER A 121 1.66 -5.07 -3.32
CA SER A 121 2.86 -5.84 -3.04
C SER A 121 2.79 -6.58 -1.70
N THR A 122 2.18 -5.98 -0.68
CA THR A 122 2.00 -6.59 0.64
C THR A 122 0.96 -7.73 0.58
N SER A 123 -0.11 -7.54 -0.19
CA SER A 123 -1.13 -8.58 -0.40
C SER A 123 -0.53 -9.78 -1.13
N SER A 124 0.27 -9.55 -2.17
CA SER A 124 0.95 -10.59 -2.94
C SER A 124 1.99 -11.35 -2.10
N LYS A 125 2.72 -10.66 -1.20
CA LYS A 125 3.65 -11.30 -0.26
C LYS A 125 2.93 -12.16 0.77
N LYS A 126 1.78 -11.71 1.32
CA LYS A 126 0.96 -12.52 2.23
C LYS A 126 0.44 -13.78 1.54
N VAL A 127 -0.03 -13.68 0.30
CA VAL A 127 -0.49 -14.85 -0.46
C VAL A 127 0.67 -15.82 -0.72
N LYS A 128 1.86 -15.34 -1.13
CA LYS A 128 3.05 -16.18 -1.32
C LYS A 128 3.53 -16.82 -0.02
N GLN A 129 3.57 -16.10 1.10
CA GLN A 129 3.96 -16.67 2.40
C GLN A 129 2.97 -17.71 2.92
N VAL A 130 1.67 -17.55 2.61
CA VAL A 130 0.66 -18.57 2.91
C VAL A 130 0.88 -19.79 2.01
N GLN A 131 1.15 -19.59 0.71
CA GLN A 131 1.44 -20.66 -0.24
C GLN A 131 2.73 -21.41 0.15
N GLU A 132 3.84 -20.71 0.45
CA GLU A 132 5.10 -21.31 0.89
C GLU A 132 4.96 -22.08 2.22
N LYS A 133 4.15 -21.60 3.17
CA LYS A 133 3.83 -22.35 4.39
C LYS A 133 3.01 -23.61 4.12
N PHE A 134 2.14 -23.60 3.08
CA PHE A 134 1.43 -24.81 2.67
C PHE A 134 2.35 -25.82 1.99
N ASP A 135 3.39 -25.35 1.29
CA ASP A 135 4.33 -26.22 0.56
C ASP A 135 5.47 -26.75 1.45
N THR A 136 5.74 -26.12 2.60
CA THR A 136 6.82 -26.50 3.55
C THR A 136 6.35 -27.21 4.82
N ASP A 137 5.05 -27.17 5.14
CA ASP A 137 4.51 -28.01 6.20
C ASP A 137 4.55 -29.50 5.75
N PRO A 138 5.02 -30.42 6.63
CA PRO A 138 4.93 -31.86 6.33
C PRO A 138 3.47 -32.18 5.97
N PRO A 139 3.19 -33.14 5.10
CA PRO A 139 1.85 -33.40 4.60
C PRO A 139 0.92 -33.61 5.81
N VAL A 140 0.20 -32.54 6.12
CA VAL A 140 -0.80 -32.61 7.19
C VAL A 140 -1.79 -33.63 6.72
N ASN A 141 -1.88 -34.72 7.47
CA ASN A 141 -2.76 -35.83 7.15
C ASN A 141 -4.16 -35.29 6.89
N ILE A 142 -4.55 -35.24 5.61
CA ILE A 142 -5.86 -34.74 5.18
C ILE A 142 -6.96 -35.35 6.01
N MET A 143 -6.75 -36.59 6.46
CA MET A 143 -7.65 -37.32 7.34
C MET A 143 -7.85 -36.66 8.69
N ASP A 144 -6.80 -36.21 9.36
CA ASP A 144 -6.90 -35.60 10.71
C ASP A 144 -7.66 -34.28 10.65
N LYS A 145 -7.39 -33.46 9.63
CA LYS A 145 -8.13 -32.22 9.39
C LYS A 145 -9.59 -32.48 9.02
N ALA A 146 -9.86 -33.46 8.15
CA ALA A 146 -11.21 -33.83 7.77
C ALA A 146 -12.03 -34.35 8.96
N VAL A 147 -11.44 -35.20 9.78
CA VAL A 147 -12.08 -35.70 11.02
C VAL A 147 -12.36 -34.58 11.99
N ALA A 148 -11.39 -33.68 12.25
CA ALA A 148 -11.58 -32.52 13.11
C ALA A 148 -12.69 -31.61 12.62
N TYR A 149 -12.73 -31.35 11.30
CA TYR A 149 -13.75 -30.52 10.69
C TYR A 149 -15.16 -31.16 10.82
N ILE A 150 -15.33 -32.45 10.50
CA ILE A 150 -16.64 -33.15 10.68
C ILE A 150 -17.08 -33.10 12.14
N LYS A 151 -16.16 -33.31 13.08
CA LYS A 151 -16.49 -33.27 14.53
C LYS A 151 -16.90 -31.89 15.02
N SER A 152 -16.39 -30.83 14.42
CA SER A 152 -16.69 -29.44 14.81
C SER A 152 -18.01 -28.91 14.25
N GLN A 153 -18.62 -29.58 13.27
CA GLN A 153 -19.82 -29.12 12.62
C GLN A 153 -21.09 -29.74 13.22
N THR A 154 -22.17 -28.93 13.30
CA THR A 154 -23.47 -29.38 13.78
C THR A 154 -24.12 -30.33 12.77
N ASP A 155 -24.00 -30.04 11.47
CA ASP A 155 -24.46 -30.91 10.38
C ASP A 155 -23.28 -31.68 9.79
N LYS A 156 -23.06 -32.86 10.33
CA LYS A 156 -21.94 -33.73 9.95
C LYS A 156 -22.05 -34.28 8.50
N LYS A 157 -23.30 -34.46 8.01
CA LYS A 157 -23.52 -34.96 6.64
C LYS A 157 -23.11 -33.90 5.62
N LYS A 158 -23.50 -32.65 5.85
CA LYS A 158 -23.11 -31.53 5.00
C LYS A 158 -21.60 -31.28 5.04
N ALA A 159 -20.99 -31.43 6.22
CA ALA A 159 -19.53 -31.31 6.37
C ALA A 159 -18.77 -32.40 5.59
N PHE A 160 -19.23 -33.64 5.66
CA PHE A 160 -18.66 -34.74 4.88
C PHE A 160 -18.78 -34.48 3.38
N GLN A 161 -19.95 -34.07 2.89
CA GLN A 161 -20.15 -33.74 1.48
C GLN A 161 -19.18 -32.66 1.00
N SER A 162 -19.00 -31.60 1.78
CA SER A 162 -18.03 -30.53 1.45
C SER A 162 -16.58 -31.03 1.36
N ILE A 163 -16.22 -32.03 2.17
CA ILE A 163 -14.89 -32.66 2.10
C ILE A 163 -14.79 -33.51 0.82
N MET A 164 -15.83 -34.26 0.47
CA MET A 164 -15.86 -35.07 -0.73
C MET A 164 -15.73 -34.18 -1.97
N ASP A 165 -16.55 -33.14 -2.09
CA ASP A 165 -16.53 -32.21 -3.22
C ASP A 165 -15.14 -31.60 -3.47
N LYS A 166 -14.36 -31.43 -2.40
CA LYS A 166 -13.05 -30.77 -2.46
C LYS A 166 -11.85 -31.70 -2.59
N TYR A 167 -11.93 -32.90 -2.00
CA TYR A 167 -10.75 -33.76 -1.82
C TYR A 167 -10.96 -35.22 -2.29
N GLU A 168 -12.08 -35.55 -2.92
CA GLU A 168 -12.40 -36.94 -3.36
C GLU A 168 -11.27 -37.57 -4.16
N SER A 169 -10.70 -36.81 -5.11
CA SER A 169 -9.60 -37.28 -5.97
C SER A 169 -8.28 -37.49 -5.22
N SER A 170 -8.15 -36.96 -4.00
CA SER A 170 -6.94 -37.05 -3.18
C SER A 170 -7.08 -38.07 -2.03
N LEU A 171 -8.25 -38.68 -1.86
CA LEU A 171 -8.53 -39.62 -0.79
C LEU A 171 -8.65 -41.04 -1.37
N THR A 172 -8.09 -42.01 -0.65
CA THR A 172 -8.30 -43.43 -0.98
C THR A 172 -9.68 -43.90 -0.49
N GLU A 173 -10.24 -44.93 -1.11
CA GLU A 173 -11.52 -45.57 -0.69
C GLU A 173 -11.53 -45.91 0.82
N LYS A 174 -10.40 -46.41 1.34
CA LYS A 174 -10.25 -46.73 2.75
C LYS A 174 -10.32 -45.50 3.67
N GLN A 175 -9.82 -44.35 3.21
CA GLN A 175 -9.89 -43.09 3.92
C GLN A 175 -11.32 -42.54 3.89
N ILE A 176 -12.00 -42.60 2.76
CA ILE A 176 -13.41 -42.18 2.61
C ILE A 176 -14.32 -43.00 3.54
N ALA A 177 -14.16 -44.33 3.55
CA ALA A 177 -14.88 -45.21 4.48
C ALA A 177 -14.58 -44.88 5.97
N GLY A 178 -13.34 -44.46 6.25
CA GLY A 178 -12.95 -43.98 7.58
C GLY A 178 -13.70 -42.72 8.00
N LEU A 179 -13.85 -41.73 7.11
CA LEU A 179 -14.57 -40.47 7.36
C LEU A 179 -16.07 -40.68 7.55
N GLN A 180 -16.68 -41.62 6.81
CA GLN A 180 -18.10 -41.95 6.92
C GLN A 180 -18.53 -42.39 8.32
N LYS A 181 -17.58 -42.97 9.12
CA LYS A 181 -17.87 -43.40 10.50
C LYS A 181 -18.19 -42.22 11.43
N PHE A 182 -17.75 -41.01 11.10
CA PHE A 182 -17.97 -39.81 11.91
C PHE A 182 -19.23 -39.03 11.51
N VAL A 183 -19.95 -39.49 10.49
CA VAL A 183 -21.19 -38.89 9.96
C VAL A 183 -22.45 -39.51 10.55
N ARG A 184 -22.31 -40.62 11.26
CA ARG A 184 -23.40 -41.31 11.96
C ARG A 184 -23.81 -40.62 13.23
#